data_ae955feb004c4a187d0053ea35b2c0a8
#
_entry.id   ae955feb004c4a187d0053ea35b2c0a8
#
_cell.length_a   1.000
_cell.length_b   1.000
_cell.length_c   1.000
_cell.angle_alpha   90.00
_cell.angle_beta   90.00
_cell.angle_gamma   90.00
#
_symmetry.space_group_name_H-M   'P 1'
#
loop_
_entity.id
_entity.type
_entity.pdbx_description
1 polymer ?
#
loop_
_entity_poly.entity_id
_entity_poly.type
_entity_poly.pdbx_seq_one_letter_code
_entity_poly.pdbx_strand_id
1 'polypeptide(L)'
;MTPDLLTPPKEMDSLSMEGLESAPGGWFDCEVQKAGPAEDGTIFIGLRHTGGAFNCWFSATPTMKREMLATALAALSGRKVVNVYLTSTDEYSVINRMYVVA
;
A
#
# COMPACT_ATOMS: atom_id res chain seq x y z
N MET A 1 6.90 -6.48 18.01
CA MET A 1 7.04 -6.07 17.87
C MET A 1 6.86 -6.02 17.45
N THR A 2 6.51 -6.51 17.23
CA THR A 2 6.36 -6.22 17.08
C THR A 2 5.92 -6.36 16.69
N PRO A 3 5.38 -6.57 16.48
CA PRO A 3 4.92 -6.50 16.43
C PRO A 3 4.22 -6.78 16.15
N ASP A 4 3.67 -7.25 16.10
CA ASP A 4 3.16 -7.14 16.04
C ASP A 4 2.34 -7.52 15.72
N LEU A 5 1.66 -7.97 15.84
CA LEU A 5 1.13 -8.05 15.72
C LEU A 5 0.52 -8.51 15.21
N LEU A 6 0.17 -8.83 15.08
CA LEU A 6 0.02 -8.97 14.67
C LEU A 6 0.44 -9.15 14.20
N THR A 7 0.73 -9.55 14.26
CA THR A 7 1.39 -9.34 14.04
C THR A 7 1.89 -9.49 13.74
N PRO A 8 1.96 -9.79 13.78
CA PRO A 8 2.79 -9.70 13.78
C PRO A 8 3.44 -9.86 13.60
N PRO A 9 3.56 -10.29 13.72
CA PRO A 9 4.48 -10.15 13.82
C PRO A 9 5.08 -10.31 13.56
N LYS A 10 5.39 -10.66 13.70
CA LYS A 10 6.22 -10.33 13.65
C LYS A 10 6.77 -10.21 13.65
N GLU A 11 6.77 -10.49 13.88
CA GLU A 11 7.47 -9.85 13.97
C GLU A 11 7.96 -9.62 13.84
N MET A 12 8.08 -9.72 14.13
CA MET A 12 8.75 -9.14 14.21
C MET A 12 9.22 -9.06 14.00
N ASP A 13 9.27 -9.31 14.20
CA ASP A 13 10.02 -8.84 14.10
C ASP A 13 10.61 -8.70 13.78
N SER A 14 10.73 -8.97 13.86
CA SER A 14 11.58 -8.59 13.65
C SER A 14 12.30 -8.35 13.32
N LEU A 15 12.63 -8.47 13.42
CA LEU A 15 13.53 -8.09 13.06
C LEU A 15 14.32 -7.99 12.56
N SER A 16 14.34 -8.04 12.35
CA SER A 16 15.37 -7.93 11.97
C SER A 16 16.03 -7.56 11.40
N MET A 17 16.36 -7.48 11.27
CA MET A 17 17.10 -7.10 10.76
C MET A 17 17.84 -6.69 10.36
N GLU A 18 18.23 -7.04 10.43
CA GLU A 18 19.03 -6.51 10.20
C GLU A 18 19.28 -5.61 9.19
N GLY A 19 19.42 -4.96 9.08
CA GLY A 19 19.53 -3.84 8.32
C GLY A 19 19.33 -3.83 6.92
N LEU A 20 19.26 -4.64 6.38
CA LEU A 20 19.20 -4.63 5.10
C LEU A 20 18.06 -5.08 4.48
N GLU A 21 17.29 -5.43 5.09
CA GLU A 21 16.18 -5.91 4.46
C GLU A 21 15.35 -4.92 3.78
N SER A 22 14.39 -5.35 3.01
CA SER A 22 13.49 -4.46 2.31
C SER A 22 12.74 -3.61 3.30
N ALA A 23 12.20 -2.52 2.83
CA ALA A 23 11.43 -1.61 3.65
C ALA A 23 10.22 -2.32 4.24
N PRO A 24 9.93 -2.11 5.51
CA PRO A 24 8.85 -2.83 6.16
C PRO A 24 7.48 -2.43 5.63
N GLY A 25 6.56 -3.38 5.66
CA GLY A 25 5.18 -3.14 5.36
C GLY A 25 4.43 -2.59 6.54
N GLY A 26 3.14 -2.43 6.39
CA GLY A 26 2.26 -1.96 7.43
C GLY A 26 1.18 -1.04 6.91
N TRP A 27 0.57 -0.28 7.82
CA TRP A 27 -0.49 0.67 7.50
C TRP A 27 0.10 2.05 7.21
N PHE A 28 -0.39 2.67 6.14
CA PHE A 28 0.07 4.01 5.76
C PHE A 28 -1.10 4.84 5.26
N ASP A 29 -1.09 6.13 5.58
CA ASP A 29 -2.02 7.09 5.01
C ASP A 29 -1.38 7.69 3.76
N CYS A 30 -2.09 7.59 2.65
CA CYS A 30 -1.54 7.97 1.36
C CYS A 30 -2.51 8.80 0.55
N GLU A 31 -1.96 9.54 -0.41
CA GLU A 31 -2.75 10.16 -1.46
C GLU A 31 -2.59 9.33 -2.73
N VAL A 32 -3.69 9.10 -3.42
CA VAL A 32 -3.65 8.43 -4.72
C VAL A 32 -3.24 9.47 -5.75
N GLN A 33 -2.17 9.19 -6.48
CA GLN A 33 -1.68 10.10 -7.51
C GLN A 33 -2.19 9.71 -8.89
N LYS A 34 -2.32 8.41 -9.13
CA LYS A 34 -2.81 7.87 -10.40
C LYS A 34 -3.18 6.41 -10.19
N ALA A 35 -3.98 5.86 -11.09
CA ALA A 35 -4.41 4.47 -11.00
C ALA A 35 -4.88 3.99 -12.35
N GLY A 36 -4.63 2.73 -12.68
CA GLY A 36 -5.12 2.14 -13.91
C GLY A 36 -4.47 0.81 -14.20
N PRO A 37 -4.91 0.17 -15.29
CA PRO A 37 -4.41 -1.15 -15.67
C PRO A 37 -3.17 -1.08 -16.54
N ALA A 38 -2.34 -2.10 -16.42
CA ALA A 38 -1.29 -2.38 -17.40
C ALA A 38 -1.85 -3.32 -18.47
N GLU A 39 -1.06 -3.56 -19.51
CA GLU A 39 -1.53 -4.35 -20.65
C GLU A 39 -1.82 -5.81 -20.28
N ASP A 40 -1.26 -6.33 -19.21
CA ASP A 40 -1.52 -7.69 -18.75
C ASP A 40 -2.70 -7.78 -17.78
N GLY A 41 -3.39 -6.67 -17.54
CA GLY A 41 -4.52 -6.62 -16.63
C GLY A 41 -4.17 -6.34 -15.18
N THR A 42 -2.90 -6.22 -14.83
CA THR A 42 -2.51 -5.82 -13.48
C THR A 42 -2.97 -4.38 -13.24
N ILE A 43 -3.56 -4.15 -12.08
CA ILE A 43 -3.95 -2.80 -11.68
C ILE A 43 -2.84 -2.21 -10.83
N PHE A 44 -2.31 -1.08 -11.29
CA PHE A 44 -1.30 -0.32 -10.55
C PHE A 44 -1.90 0.94 -10.00
N ILE A 45 -1.50 1.30 -8.78
CA ILE A 45 -1.97 2.49 -8.08
C ILE A 45 -0.74 3.23 -7.58
N GLY A 46 -0.60 4.48 -8.01
CA GLY A 46 0.49 5.34 -7.55
C GLY A 46 0.09 5.99 -6.24
N LEU A 47 0.86 5.75 -5.19
CA LEU A 47 0.59 6.25 -3.86
C LEU A 47 1.73 7.14 -3.38
N ARG A 48 1.36 8.26 -2.77
CA ARG A 48 2.30 9.13 -2.08
C ARG A 48 1.98 9.11 -0.59
N HIS A 49 2.93 8.68 0.22
CA HIS A 49 2.74 8.69 1.67
C HIS A 49 2.61 10.13 2.16
N THR A 50 1.61 10.40 2.99
CA THR A 50 1.37 11.77 3.47
C THR A 50 2.53 12.30 4.30
N GLY A 51 3.27 11.41 4.95
CA GLY A 51 4.46 11.78 5.72
C GLY A 51 5.74 11.82 4.91
N GLY A 52 5.69 11.48 3.62
CA GLY A 52 6.85 11.62 2.73
C GLY A 52 7.76 10.41 2.65
N ALA A 53 7.38 9.26 3.22
CA ALA A 53 8.25 8.09 3.24
C ALA A 53 8.42 7.46 1.86
N PHE A 54 7.45 7.61 0.98
CA PHE A 54 7.53 7.05 -0.38
C PHE A 54 6.57 7.76 -1.31
N ASN A 55 6.81 7.60 -2.61
CA ASN A 55 5.95 8.12 -3.66
C ASN A 55 6.23 7.27 -4.91
N CYS A 56 5.49 6.17 -5.06
CA CYS A 56 5.79 5.21 -6.11
C CYS A 56 4.57 4.36 -6.44
N TRP A 57 4.74 3.45 -7.39
CA TRP A 57 3.70 2.54 -7.83
C TRP A 57 3.57 1.34 -6.90
N PHE A 58 2.32 0.91 -6.70
CA PHE A 58 2.01 -0.33 -5.99
C PHE A 58 1.02 -1.13 -6.84
N SER A 59 0.99 -2.44 -6.65
CA SER A 59 0.04 -3.28 -7.37
C SER A 59 -1.13 -3.65 -6.47
N ALA A 60 -2.33 -3.64 -7.04
CA ALA A 60 -3.52 -4.08 -6.31
C ALA A 60 -3.49 -5.59 -6.15
N THR A 61 -4.03 -6.09 -5.03
CA THR A 61 -4.19 -7.54 -4.84
C THR A 61 -5.04 -8.10 -5.98
N PRO A 62 -4.57 -9.15 -6.68
CA PRO A 62 -5.28 -9.64 -7.87
C PRO A 62 -6.74 -10.01 -7.63
N THR A 63 -7.06 -10.58 -6.47
CA THR A 63 -8.43 -10.98 -6.16
C THR A 63 -9.35 -9.82 -5.87
N MET A 64 -8.81 -8.63 -5.56
CA MET A 64 -9.59 -7.45 -5.20
C MET A 64 -9.22 -6.25 -6.08
N LYS A 65 -8.63 -6.49 -7.24
CA LYS A 65 -8.08 -5.40 -8.05
C LYS A 65 -9.14 -4.42 -8.53
N ARG A 66 -10.33 -4.93 -8.87
CA ARG A 66 -11.42 -4.04 -9.33
C ARG A 66 -11.91 -3.16 -8.21
N GLU A 67 -12.08 -3.72 -7.02
CA GLU A 67 -12.53 -3.00 -5.85
C GLU A 67 -11.50 -1.96 -5.44
N MET A 68 -10.23 -2.31 -5.50
CA MET A 68 -9.15 -1.36 -5.19
C MET A 68 -9.07 -0.24 -6.20
N LEU A 69 -9.27 -0.56 -7.49
CA LEU A 69 -9.31 0.48 -8.52
C LEU A 69 -10.46 1.44 -8.26
N ALA A 70 -11.65 0.93 -7.95
CA ALA A 70 -12.81 1.77 -7.66
C ALA A 70 -12.52 2.66 -6.45
N THR A 71 -11.90 2.11 -5.41
CA THR A 71 -11.52 2.87 -4.21
C THR A 71 -10.53 3.97 -4.57
N ALA A 72 -9.54 3.64 -5.41
CA ALA A 72 -8.53 4.60 -5.82
C ALA A 72 -9.16 5.74 -6.64
N LEU A 73 -10.09 5.42 -7.55
CA LEU A 73 -10.73 6.43 -8.38
C LEU A 73 -11.61 7.34 -7.53
N ALA A 74 -12.31 6.79 -6.54
CA ALA A 74 -13.11 7.59 -5.62
C ALA A 74 -12.21 8.57 -4.85
N ALA A 75 -11.06 8.08 -4.39
CA ALA A 75 -10.12 8.93 -3.65
C ALA A 75 -9.54 10.03 -4.54
N LEU A 76 -9.19 9.69 -5.79
CA LEU A 76 -8.71 10.69 -6.75
C LEU A 76 -9.75 11.77 -7.00
N SER A 77 -10.98 11.36 -7.27
CA SER A 77 -12.06 12.30 -7.58
C SER A 77 -12.37 13.22 -6.41
N GLY A 78 -12.38 12.67 -5.20
CA GLY A 78 -12.72 13.44 -4.01
C GLY A 78 -11.51 14.06 -3.30
N ARG A 79 -10.32 13.83 -3.81
CA ARG A 79 -9.06 14.25 -3.17
C ARG A 79 -9.01 13.79 -1.72
N LYS A 80 -9.34 12.52 -1.52
CA LYS A 80 -9.39 11.91 -0.19
C LYS A 80 -8.13 11.13 0.09
N VAL A 81 -7.79 11.02 1.37
CA VAL A 81 -6.72 10.16 1.83
C VAL A 81 -7.21 8.72 1.81
N VAL A 82 -6.33 7.79 1.48
CA VAL A 82 -6.58 6.37 1.61
C VAL A 82 -5.70 5.79 2.69
N ASN A 83 -6.25 4.85 3.44
CA ASN A 83 -5.49 4.09 4.43
C ASN A 83 -5.22 2.73 3.80
N VAL A 84 -3.94 2.38 3.63
CA VAL A 84 -3.54 1.17 2.91
C VAL A 84 -2.67 0.29 3.78
N TYR A 85 -2.82 -1.02 3.61
CA TYR A 85 -1.89 -1.99 4.18
C TYR A 85 -1.03 -2.53 3.04
N LEU A 86 0.28 -2.31 3.16
CA LEU A 86 1.25 -2.67 2.14
C LEU A 86 2.12 -3.83 2.64
N THR A 87 2.46 -4.75 1.74
CA THR A 87 3.41 -5.81 2.09
C THR A 87 4.80 -5.24 2.35
N SER A 88 5.12 -4.14 1.68
CA SER A 88 6.41 -3.45 1.78
C SER A 88 6.23 -2.05 1.24
N THR A 89 7.14 -1.13 1.55
CA THR A 89 7.12 0.20 0.95
C THR A 89 7.96 0.28 -0.32
N ASP A 90 8.52 -0.86 -0.77
CA ASP A 90 9.24 -0.90 -2.04
C ASP A 90 8.27 -0.75 -3.20
N GLU A 91 8.77 -0.17 -4.29
CA GLU A 91 7.96 0.02 -5.49
C GLU A 91 7.44 -1.32 -6.01
N TYR A 92 6.20 -1.31 -6.49
CA TYR A 92 5.48 -2.48 -7.03
C TYR A 92 5.10 -3.53 -6.00
N SER A 93 5.24 -3.23 -4.71
CA SER A 93 4.73 -4.11 -3.66
C SER A 93 3.21 -4.16 -3.70
N VAL A 94 2.63 -5.21 -3.13
CA VAL A 94 1.20 -5.46 -3.19
C VAL A 94 0.47 -4.69 -2.10
N ILE A 95 -0.64 -4.05 -2.49
CA ILE A 95 -1.58 -3.44 -1.55
C ILE A 95 -2.52 -4.55 -1.10
N ASN A 96 -2.51 -4.85 0.20
CA ASN A 96 -3.36 -5.89 0.75
C ASN A 96 -4.73 -5.39 1.16
N ARG A 97 -4.81 -4.15 1.62
CA ARG A 97 -6.06 -3.52 2.04
C ARG A 97 -6.03 -2.05 1.67
N MET A 98 -7.19 -1.49 1.38
CA MET A 98 -7.27 -0.10 0.97
C MET A 98 -8.64 0.47 1.31
N TYR A 99 -8.67 1.57 2.04
CA TYR A 99 -9.91 2.23 2.45
C TYR A 99 -9.82 3.72 2.16
N VAL A 100 -10.94 4.30 1.70
CA VAL A 100 -11.04 5.76 1.59
C VAL A 100 -11.37 6.30 2.97
N VAL A 101 -10.69 7.36 3.37
CA VAL A 101 -10.87 7.97 4.67
C VAL A 101 -11.61 9.30 4.50
N ALA A 102 -12.57 9.54 5.39
CA ALA A 102 -13.37 10.77 5.36
C ALA A 102 -12.53 12.01 5.68
#